data_ae916fef1d9a705cf632b6950dbbc4c1
#
_entry.id   ae916fef1d9a705cf632b6950dbbc4c1
#
_cell.length_a   1.000
_cell.length_b   1.000
_cell.length_c   1.000
_cell.angle_alpha   90.00
_cell.angle_beta   90.00
_cell.angle_gamma   90.00
#
_symmetry.space_group_name_H-M   'P 1'
#
loop_
_entity.id
_entity.type
_entity.pdbx_description
1 polymer ?
#
loop_
_entity_poly.entity_id
_entity_poly.type
_entity_poly.pdbx_seq_one_letter_code
_entity_poly.pdbx_strand_id
1 'polypeptide(L)'
;MKIVFTGIAATPYAREYLSNAAATLRQRGHEVFVPHEGSWEAPRDPAERNRFDFEATQQALQEADMLMAILDGYTVDDAVAAQIGAFHVYARQGDKPRRMAGLLHDTRVAGWSWTGGDRALTPQIRESIREFGAVYPNFNAALAALAALEKEGV
;
A
#
# COMPACT_ATOMS: atom_id res chain seq x y z
N MET A 1 -6.53 13.21 -2.51
CA MET A 1 -6.40 11.94 -3.26
C MET A 1 -7.05 10.80 -2.49
N LYS A 2 -7.52 9.78 -3.21
CA LYS A 2 -7.92 8.49 -2.63
C LYS A 2 -6.70 7.57 -2.55
N ILE A 3 -6.37 7.11 -1.35
CA ILE A 3 -5.18 6.27 -1.10
C ILE A 3 -5.64 4.94 -0.50
N VAL A 4 -5.20 3.83 -1.08
CA VAL A 4 -5.22 2.53 -0.41
C VAL A 4 -3.90 2.37 0.32
N PHE A 5 -3.95 2.18 1.66
CA PHE A 5 -2.77 1.94 2.46
C PHE A 5 -2.82 0.53 3.03
N THR A 6 -1.91 -0.31 2.59
CA THR A 6 -1.90 -1.74 2.90
C THR A 6 -0.58 -2.20 3.50
N GLY A 7 -0.62 -3.30 4.23
CA GLY A 7 0.52 -3.95 4.85
C GLY A 7 0.08 -5.17 5.65
N ILE A 8 1.05 -5.94 6.13
CA ILE A 8 0.76 -7.06 7.02
C ILE A 8 0.04 -6.56 8.27
N ALA A 9 -1.14 -7.13 8.56
CA ALA A 9 -1.98 -6.77 9.71
C ALA A 9 -2.10 -7.92 10.73
N ALA A 10 -1.16 -8.86 10.70
CA ALA A 10 -1.20 -10.09 11.51
C ALA A 10 -1.01 -9.83 13.01
N THR A 11 -0.33 -8.75 13.39
CA THR A 11 -0.06 -8.42 14.79
C THR A 11 -0.76 -7.12 15.23
N PRO A 12 -1.04 -6.95 16.53
CA PRO A 12 -1.57 -5.68 17.04
C PRO A 12 -0.69 -4.47 16.69
N TYR A 13 0.63 -4.62 16.78
CA TYR A 13 1.59 -3.54 16.47
C TYR A 13 1.53 -3.14 14.99
N ALA A 14 1.43 -4.12 14.09
CA ALA A 14 1.33 -3.84 12.67
C ALA A 14 0.03 -3.09 12.34
N ARG A 15 -1.10 -3.51 12.93
CA ARG A 15 -2.38 -2.80 12.77
C ARG A 15 -2.34 -1.39 13.33
N GLU A 16 -1.77 -1.20 14.52
CA GLU A 16 -1.61 0.12 15.12
C GLU A 16 -0.74 1.05 14.26
N TYR A 17 0.37 0.53 13.73
CA TYR A 17 1.23 1.28 12.83
C TYR A 17 0.48 1.72 11.56
N LEU A 18 -0.24 0.80 10.90
CA LEU A 18 -1.05 1.09 9.72
C LEU A 18 -2.11 2.16 10.01
N SER A 19 -2.84 2.02 11.12
CA SER A 19 -3.89 2.98 11.50
C SER A 19 -3.32 4.37 11.82
N ASN A 20 -2.19 4.45 12.52
CA ASN A 20 -1.54 5.72 12.85
C ASN A 20 -0.99 6.43 11.59
N ALA A 21 -0.40 5.67 10.67
CA ALA A 21 0.06 6.20 9.40
C ALA A 21 -1.11 6.67 8.52
N ALA A 22 -2.19 5.89 8.46
CA ALA A 22 -3.41 6.29 7.77
C ALA A 22 -4.05 7.55 8.37
N ALA A 23 -4.07 7.67 9.72
CA ALA A 23 -4.54 8.88 10.39
C ALA A 23 -3.72 10.12 9.99
N THR A 24 -2.40 9.97 9.85
CA THR A 24 -1.52 11.06 9.38
C THR A 24 -1.85 11.49 7.95
N LEU A 25 -2.13 10.55 7.06
CA LEU A 25 -2.57 10.86 5.68
C LEU A 25 -3.95 11.54 5.67
N ARG A 26 -4.90 11.06 6.48
CA ARG A 26 -6.23 11.68 6.61
C ARG A 26 -6.16 13.11 7.14
N GLN A 27 -5.29 13.40 8.11
CA GLN A 27 -5.04 14.75 8.62
C GLN A 27 -4.50 15.70 7.55
N ARG A 28 -3.88 15.18 6.49
CA ARG A 28 -3.42 15.93 5.32
C ARG A 28 -4.50 16.09 4.25
N GLY A 29 -5.72 15.64 4.50
CA GLY A 29 -6.85 15.81 3.60
C GLY A 29 -7.01 14.69 2.57
N HIS A 30 -6.34 13.53 2.75
CA HIS A 30 -6.55 12.38 1.88
C HIS A 30 -7.69 11.50 2.38
N GLU A 31 -8.42 10.88 1.46
CA GLU A 31 -9.30 9.76 1.74
C GLU A 31 -8.47 8.48 1.76
N VAL A 32 -8.45 7.78 2.90
CA VAL A 32 -7.57 6.61 3.07
C VAL A 32 -8.37 5.39 3.44
N PHE A 33 -8.29 4.37 2.59
CA PHE A 33 -8.80 3.03 2.85
C PHE A 33 -7.68 2.14 3.39
N VAL A 34 -7.95 1.45 4.50
CA VAL A 34 -7.04 0.48 5.11
C VAL A 34 -7.80 -0.84 5.27
N PRO A 35 -7.39 -1.91 4.59
CA PRO A 35 -8.17 -3.16 4.55
C PRO A 35 -8.51 -3.74 5.91
N HIS A 36 -7.61 -3.65 6.91
CA HIS A 36 -7.83 -4.23 8.23
C HIS A 36 -8.73 -3.39 9.16
N GLU A 37 -9.01 -2.15 8.83
CA GLU A 37 -9.91 -1.31 9.65
C GLU A 37 -11.36 -1.78 9.53
N GLY A 38 -11.67 -2.49 8.44
CA GLY A 38 -12.97 -3.08 8.20
C GLY A 38 -14.10 -2.08 8.08
N SER A 39 -15.31 -2.59 7.92
CA SER A 39 -16.54 -1.81 7.97
C SER A 39 -17.44 -2.34 9.10
N TRP A 40 -18.08 -1.43 9.84
CA TRP A 40 -19.13 -1.80 10.79
C TRP A 40 -20.36 -2.44 10.10
N GLU A 41 -20.52 -2.19 8.80
CA GLU A 41 -21.57 -2.79 7.97
C GLU A 41 -21.23 -4.23 7.53
N ALA A 42 -20.00 -4.69 7.77
CA ALA A 42 -19.57 -6.01 7.34
C ALA A 42 -20.41 -7.13 7.98
N PRO A 43 -20.75 -8.18 7.23
CA PRO A 43 -21.52 -9.33 7.72
C PRO A 43 -20.87 -9.97 8.96
N ARG A 44 -21.69 -10.59 9.81
CA ARG A 44 -21.20 -11.33 10.98
C ARG A 44 -20.73 -12.74 10.63
N ASP A 45 -21.30 -13.33 9.58
CA ASP A 45 -20.87 -14.63 9.08
C ASP A 45 -19.45 -14.53 8.50
N PRO A 46 -18.51 -15.41 8.91
CA PRO A 46 -17.11 -15.31 8.49
C PRO A 46 -16.90 -15.47 7.00
N ALA A 47 -17.67 -16.31 6.31
CA ALA A 47 -17.52 -16.53 4.87
C ALA A 47 -18.03 -15.33 4.07
N GLU A 48 -19.20 -14.79 4.46
CA GLU A 48 -19.74 -13.57 3.88
C GLU A 48 -18.84 -12.37 4.18
N ARG A 49 -18.27 -12.32 5.39
CA ARG A 49 -17.30 -11.31 5.80
C ARG A 49 -16.07 -11.28 4.91
N ASN A 50 -15.46 -12.44 4.67
CA ASN A 50 -14.28 -12.55 3.82
C ASN A 50 -14.55 -12.05 2.40
N ARG A 51 -15.71 -12.39 1.85
CA ARG A 51 -16.13 -11.92 0.54
C ARG A 51 -16.36 -10.41 0.52
N PHE A 52 -17.04 -9.89 1.53
CA PHE A 52 -17.28 -8.46 1.69
C PHE A 52 -15.96 -7.67 1.76
N ASP A 53 -15.02 -8.12 2.60
CA ASP A 53 -13.72 -7.46 2.76
C ASP A 53 -12.89 -7.52 1.45
N PHE A 54 -12.97 -8.64 0.71
CA PHE A 54 -12.35 -8.76 -0.59
C PHE A 54 -12.95 -7.77 -1.60
N GLU A 55 -14.28 -7.74 -1.74
CA GLU A 55 -14.99 -6.85 -2.68
C GLU A 55 -14.72 -5.37 -2.35
N ALA A 56 -14.77 -4.99 -1.07
CA ALA A 56 -14.46 -3.64 -0.62
C ALA A 56 -13.01 -3.24 -0.96
N THR A 57 -12.06 -4.16 -0.78
CA THR A 57 -10.66 -3.92 -1.13
C THR A 57 -10.48 -3.75 -2.64
N GLN A 58 -11.11 -4.60 -3.45
CA GLN A 58 -11.04 -4.49 -4.92
C GLN A 58 -11.63 -3.17 -5.41
N GLN A 59 -12.78 -2.77 -4.86
CA GLN A 59 -13.39 -1.48 -5.18
C GLN A 59 -12.48 -0.31 -4.80
N ALA A 60 -11.91 -0.33 -3.60
CA ALA A 60 -10.98 0.70 -3.15
C ALA A 60 -9.76 0.81 -4.06
N LEU A 61 -9.18 -0.32 -4.50
CA LEU A 61 -8.05 -0.35 -5.44
C LEU A 61 -8.42 0.22 -6.81
N GLN A 62 -9.62 -0.06 -7.30
CA GLN A 62 -10.11 0.48 -8.58
C GLN A 62 -10.31 1.99 -8.54
N GLU A 63 -10.75 2.52 -7.40
CA GLU A 63 -11.03 3.95 -7.23
C GLU A 63 -9.79 4.76 -6.84
N ALA A 64 -8.79 4.14 -6.23
CA ALA A 64 -7.63 4.82 -5.67
C ALA A 64 -6.80 5.57 -6.72
N ASP A 65 -6.28 6.71 -6.30
CA ASP A 65 -5.26 7.46 -7.04
C ASP A 65 -3.85 6.95 -6.71
N MET A 66 -3.70 6.39 -5.50
CA MET A 66 -2.42 5.89 -5.02
C MET A 66 -2.58 4.61 -4.20
N LEU A 67 -1.67 3.66 -4.42
CA LEU A 67 -1.42 2.54 -3.52
C LEU A 67 -0.14 2.81 -2.72
N MET A 68 -0.24 2.76 -1.40
CA MET A 68 0.90 2.77 -0.50
C MET A 68 0.97 1.42 0.22
N ALA A 69 2.08 0.69 0.07
CA ALA A 69 2.19 -0.69 0.52
C ALA A 69 3.43 -0.90 1.41
N ILE A 70 3.26 -1.47 2.60
CA ILE A 70 4.37 -1.92 3.46
C ILE A 70 4.86 -3.27 2.95
N LEU A 71 6.17 -3.35 2.68
CA LEU A 71 6.82 -4.49 2.04
C LEU A 71 7.68 -5.30 3.01
N ASP A 72 7.59 -4.99 4.31
CA ASP A 72 8.41 -5.60 5.35
C ASP A 72 8.13 -7.09 5.54
N GLY A 73 9.18 -7.82 5.93
CA GLY A 73 9.13 -9.26 6.16
C GLY A 73 10.15 -10.03 5.30
N TYR A 74 10.32 -11.33 5.55
CA TYR A 74 11.17 -12.19 4.71
C TYR A 74 10.65 -12.31 3.28
N THR A 75 9.34 -12.22 3.12
CA THR A 75 8.63 -12.11 1.85
C THR A 75 7.55 -11.06 2.01
N VAL A 76 7.19 -10.40 0.93
CA VAL A 76 6.01 -9.54 0.93
C VAL A 76 4.79 -10.41 1.23
N ASP A 77 3.93 -9.93 2.14
CA ASP A 77 2.66 -10.58 2.46
C ASP A 77 1.85 -10.87 1.18
N ASP A 78 1.22 -12.03 1.11
CA ASP A 78 0.53 -12.50 -0.09
C ASP A 78 -0.64 -11.61 -0.49
N ALA A 79 -1.41 -11.10 0.48
CA ALA A 79 -2.48 -10.16 0.21
C ALA A 79 -1.94 -8.83 -0.31
N VAL A 80 -0.84 -8.32 0.28
CA VAL A 80 -0.17 -7.11 -0.19
C VAL A 80 0.36 -7.29 -1.61
N ALA A 81 0.99 -8.43 -1.90
CA ALA A 81 1.50 -8.75 -3.25
C ALA A 81 0.36 -8.80 -4.28
N ALA A 82 -0.76 -9.45 -3.94
CA ALA A 82 -1.94 -9.51 -4.80
C ALA A 82 -2.54 -8.11 -5.05
N GLN A 83 -2.60 -7.25 -4.04
CA GLN A 83 -3.10 -5.88 -4.16
C GLN A 83 -2.19 -5.01 -5.03
N ILE A 84 -0.85 -5.15 -4.92
CA ILE A 84 0.11 -4.48 -5.81
C ILE A 84 -0.14 -4.91 -7.26
N GLY A 85 -0.29 -6.21 -7.51
CA GLY A 85 -0.56 -6.73 -8.85
C GLY A 85 -1.88 -6.23 -9.43
N ALA A 86 -2.96 -6.25 -8.64
CA ALA A 86 -4.27 -5.75 -9.05
C ALA A 86 -4.21 -4.24 -9.38
N PHE A 87 -3.64 -3.44 -8.48
CA PHE A 87 -3.50 -2.00 -8.69
C PHE A 87 -2.63 -1.67 -9.91
N HIS A 88 -1.56 -2.43 -10.14
CA HIS A 88 -0.72 -2.28 -11.33
C HIS A 88 -1.53 -2.43 -12.62
N VAL A 89 -2.40 -3.45 -12.69
CA VAL A 89 -3.30 -3.64 -13.83
C VAL A 89 -4.25 -2.45 -13.99
N TYR A 90 -4.88 -2.00 -12.90
CA TYR A 90 -5.78 -0.84 -12.95
C TYR A 90 -5.05 0.45 -13.33
N ALA A 91 -3.79 0.62 -12.91
CA ALA A 91 -2.99 1.78 -13.26
C ALA A 91 -2.61 1.79 -14.76
N ARG A 92 -2.31 0.63 -15.32
CA ARG A 92 -1.99 0.51 -16.76
C ARG A 92 -3.19 0.65 -17.68
N GLN A 93 -4.36 0.22 -17.24
CA GLN A 93 -5.57 0.20 -18.07
C GLN A 93 -6.46 1.44 -17.87
N GLY A 94 -6.21 2.22 -16.83
CA GLY A 94 -7.01 3.39 -16.51
C GLY A 94 -6.54 4.66 -17.22
N ASP A 95 -7.46 5.59 -17.43
CA ASP A 95 -7.19 6.88 -18.08
C ASP A 95 -6.65 7.95 -17.12
N LYS A 96 -6.74 7.71 -15.80
CA LYS A 96 -6.23 8.67 -14.81
C LYS A 96 -4.82 8.34 -14.36
N PRO A 97 -3.98 9.36 -14.08
CA PRO A 97 -2.67 9.13 -13.50
C PRO A 97 -2.81 8.48 -12.12
N ARG A 98 -2.07 7.39 -11.91
CA ARG A 98 -2.03 6.66 -10.64
C ARG A 98 -0.59 6.51 -10.15
N ARG A 99 -0.43 6.34 -8.83
CA ARG A 99 0.88 6.28 -8.19
C ARG A 99 1.00 5.06 -7.28
N MET A 100 2.23 4.59 -7.09
CA MET A 100 2.56 3.57 -6.09
C MET A 100 3.70 4.04 -5.20
N ALA A 101 3.60 3.70 -3.90
CA ALA A 101 4.71 3.84 -2.96
C ALA A 101 4.90 2.53 -2.20
N GLY A 102 6.04 1.91 -2.35
CA GLY A 102 6.47 0.81 -1.48
C GLY A 102 7.18 1.35 -0.25
N LEU A 103 6.92 0.80 0.92
CA LEU A 103 7.60 1.13 2.17
C LEU A 103 8.39 -0.10 2.64
N LEU A 104 9.71 0.00 2.66
CA LEU A 104 10.59 -1.08 3.08
C LEU A 104 11.42 -0.61 4.29
N HIS A 105 10.87 -0.82 5.50
CA HIS A 105 11.51 -0.44 6.76
C HIS A 105 12.46 -1.50 7.28
N ASP A 106 12.26 -2.76 6.88
CA ASP A 106 13.03 -3.88 7.40
C ASP A 106 14.47 -3.86 6.87
N THR A 107 15.36 -3.28 7.69
CA THR A 107 16.79 -3.17 7.38
C THR A 107 17.48 -4.53 7.24
N ARG A 108 16.91 -5.62 7.81
CA ARG A 108 17.43 -6.98 7.66
C ARG A 108 17.26 -7.45 6.22
N VAL A 109 16.10 -7.19 5.65
CA VAL A 109 15.80 -7.51 4.24
C VAL A 109 16.57 -6.59 3.30
N ALA A 110 16.63 -5.30 3.59
CA ALA A 110 17.43 -4.33 2.84
C ALA A 110 18.94 -4.63 2.87
N GLY A 111 19.44 -5.18 4.00
CA GLY A 111 20.83 -5.57 4.18
C GLY A 111 21.21 -6.93 3.58
N TRP A 112 20.26 -7.80 3.29
CA TRP A 112 20.50 -9.12 2.70
C TRP A 112 20.79 -9.05 1.18
N SER A 113 20.44 -7.99 0.55
CA SER A 113 20.84 -7.76 -0.82
C SER A 113 22.27 -7.19 -0.84
N TRP A 114 23.22 -7.94 -1.40
CA TRP A 114 24.59 -7.46 -1.69
C TRP A 114 24.61 -6.15 -2.47
N THR A 115 23.47 -5.72 -2.95
CA THR A 115 23.26 -4.54 -3.79
C THR A 115 22.42 -3.45 -3.13
N GLY A 116 21.90 -3.69 -1.92
CA GLY A 116 21.13 -2.73 -1.11
C GLY A 116 19.73 -2.36 -1.65
N GLY A 117 18.92 -1.77 -0.79
CA GLY A 117 17.64 -1.20 -1.15
C GLY A 117 16.57 -2.21 -1.59
N ASP A 118 15.73 -1.80 -2.50
CA ASP A 118 14.59 -2.57 -3.01
C ASP A 118 14.94 -3.80 -3.86
N ARG A 119 16.22 -4.05 -4.11
CA ARG A 119 16.69 -5.25 -4.82
C ARG A 119 16.46 -6.54 -4.04
N ALA A 120 16.16 -6.46 -2.75
CA ALA A 120 15.71 -7.59 -1.96
C ALA A 120 14.30 -8.07 -2.37
N LEU A 121 13.51 -7.21 -3.00
CA LEU A 121 12.19 -7.54 -3.50
C LEU A 121 12.28 -8.39 -4.78
N THR A 122 11.30 -9.27 -4.97
CA THR A 122 11.18 -9.98 -6.24
C THR A 122 11.02 -8.98 -7.39
N PRO A 123 11.56 -9.28 -8.60
CA PRO A 123 11.42 -8.38 -9.75
C PRO A 123 9.97 -7.97 -10.02
N GLN A 124 9.02 -8.91 -9.87
CA GLN A 124 7.61 -8.63 -10.10
C GLN A 124 7.07 -7.50 -9.19
N ILE A 125 7.34 -7.56 -7.90
CA ILE A 125 6.89 -6.53 -6.94
C ILE A 125 7.61 -5.21 -7.20
N ARG A 126 8.95 -5.28 -7.32
CA ARG A 126 9.79 -4.10 -7.50
C ARG A 126 9.43 -3.31 -8.75
N GLU A 127 9.36 -3.98 -9.89
CA GLU A 127 9.11 -3.31 -11.17
C GLU A 127 7.65 -2.84 -11.28
N SER A 128 6.68 -3.57 -10.71
CA SER A 128 5.29 -3.08 -10.62
C SER A 128 5.19 -1.75 -9.87
N ILE A 129 5.95 -1.60 -8.77
CA ILE A 129 5.96 -0.34 -8.01
C ILE A 129 6.72 0.75 -8.79
N ARG A 130 7.88 0.42 -9.36
CA ARG A 130 8.74 1.39 -10.06
C ARG A 130 8.11 2.00 -11.30
N GLU A 131 7.23 1.27 -11.97
CA GLU A 131 6.51 1.79 -13.14
C GLU A 131 5.63 3.00 -12.80
N PHE A 132 5.11 3.05 -11.55
CA PHE A 132 4.17 4.08 -11.12
C PHE A 132 4.67 4.90 -9.92
N GLY A 133 5.89 4.67 -9.45
CA GLY A 133 6.45 5.38 -8.30
C GLY A 133 7.78 4.83 -7.81
N ALA A 134 7.94 4.69 -6.50
CA ALA A 134 9.20 4.28 -5.91
C ALA A 134 9.03 3.48 -4.61
N VAL A 135 10.12 2.81 -4.20
CA VAL A 135 10.24 2.20 -2.87
C VAL A 135 11.01 3.16 -1.96
N TYR A 136 10.45 3.42 -0.80
CA TYR A 136 10.97 4.35 0.21
C TYR A 136 11.45 3.59 1.46
N PRO A 137 12.50 4.07 2.13
CA PRO A 137 13.03 3.40 3.32
C PRO A 137 12.14 3.55 4.57
N ASN A 138 11.19 4.46 4.55
CA ASN A 138 10.26 4.68 5.64
C ASN A 138 9.07 5.56 5.21
N PHE A 139 8.06 5.61 6.09
CA PHE A 139 6.85 6.38 5.87
C PHE A 139 7.11 7.89 5.70
N ASN A 140 8.05 8.47 6.46
CA ASN A 140 8.35 9.91 6.36
C ASN A 140 8.96 10.28 4.99
N ALA A 141 9.80 9.41 4.42
CA ALA A 141 10.35 9.61 3.08
C ALA A 141 9.25 9.57 2.02
N ALA A 142 8.30 8.64 2.14
CA ALA A 142 7.12 8.57 1.25
C ALA A 142 6.22 9.80 1.41
N LEU A 143 5.99 10.28 2.64
CA LEU A 143 5.22 11.51 2.89
C LEU A 143 5.88 12.75 2.29
N ALA A 144 7.20 12.84 2.33
CA ALA A 144 7.93 13.95 1.72
C ALA A 144 7.79 13.92 0.18
N ALA A 145 7.87 12.74 -0.44
CA ALA A 145 7.66 12.58 -1.86
C ALA A 145 6.21 12.91 -2.26
N LEU A 146 5.22 12.47 -1.48
CA LEU A 146 3.81 12.80 -1.68
C LEU A 146 3.59 14.32 -1.64
N ALA A 147 4.15 15.01 -0.64
CA ALA A 147 4.03 16.46 -0.53
C ALA A 147 4.70 17.24 -1.69
N ALA A 148 5.72 16.66 -2.33
CA ALA A 148 6.32 17.22 -3.53
C ALA A 148 5.36 17.12 -4.74
N LEU A 149 4.75 15.96 -4.93
CA LEU A 149 3.75 15.74 -6.00
C LEU A 149 2.55 16.68 -5.87
N GLU A 150 2.05 16.93 -4.65
CA GLU A 150 0.94 17.83 -4.40
C GLU A 150 1.24 19.28 -4.80
N LYS A 151 2.50 19.73 -4.63
CA LYS A 151 2.94 21.07 -5.03
C LYS A 151 3.05 21.23 -6.55
N GLU A 152 3.30 20.13 -7.26
CA GLU A 152 3.39 20.11 -8.72
C GLU A 152 2.00 20.07 -9.38
N GLY A 153 0.92 19.97 -8.60
CA GLY A 153 -0.46 19.98 -9.10
C GLY A 153 -0.89 18.69 -9.80
N VAL A 154 -0.22 17.59 -9.46
CA VAL A 154 -0.48 16.25 -10.00
C VAL A 154 -1.34 15.44 -9.02
#